data_5cfded0824c465024ee1aba23380d6c7
#
_entry.id   5cfded0824c465024ee1aba23380d6c7
#
_cell.length_a   1.000
_cell.length_b   1.000
_cell.length_c   1.000
_cell.angle_alpha   90.00
_cell.angle_beta   90.00
_cell.angle_gamma   90.00
#
_symmetry.space_group_name_H-M   'P 1'
#
loop_
_entity.id
_entity.type
_entity.pdbx_description
1 polymer ?
#
loop_
_entity_poly.entity_id
_entity_poly.type
_entity_poly.pdbx_seq_one_letter_code
_entity_poly.pdbx_strand_id
1 'polypeptide(L)'
;MNEQSIQKQYNQIVSLLEDKRLKEALVQLDAFLYNSNDWTLRNRLEQIQTSYQYMLQYMKLGMKDPERHKLYRQLLADTWEIADQTRILLLDEISTHYYHSLRRNPNQLPKAYDLSAQQRILEGFSDEMAVSQLANYQGL
;
A
#
# COMPACT_ATOMS: atom_id res chain seq x y z
N MET A 1 12.97 1.49 -4.75
CA MET A 1 12.49 1.37 -3.36
C MET A 1 12.57 -0.08 -2.93
N ASN A 2 13.10 -0.34 -1.76
CA ASN A 2 13.23 -1.71 -1.24
C ASN A 2 12.15 -2.00 -0.18
N GLU A 3 12.09 -3.25 0.24
CA GLU A 3 11.09 -3.71 1.21
C GLU A 3 11.18 -2.94 2.53
N GLN A 4 12.38 -2.68 3.01
CA GLN A 4 12.58 -1.94 4.27
C GLN A 4 12.07 -0.51 4.18
N SER A 5 12.31 0.15 3.06
CA SER A 5 11.80 1.51 2.82
C SER A 5 10.29 1.55 2.78
N ILE A 6 9.68 0.56 2.12
CA ILE A 6 8.22 0.45 2.04
C ILE A 6 7.64 0.26 3.44
N GLN A 7 8.19 -0.66 4.20
CA GLN A 7 7.69 -0.93 5.55
C GLN A 7 7.89 0.27 6.48
N LYS A 8 9.01 0.96 6.36
CA LYS A 8 9.29 2.15 7.16
C LYS A 8 8.28 3.27 6.87
N GLN A 9 8.03 3.54 5.58
CA GLN A 9 7.08 4.57 5.19
C GLN A 9 5.66 4.21 5.63
N TYR A 10 5.27 2.95 5.45
CA TYR A 10 3.98 2.47 5.91
C TYR A 10 3.83 2.65 7.42
N ASN A 11 4.83 2.27 8.20
CA ASN A 11 4.79 2.41 9.65
C ASN A 11 4.67 3.86 10.09
N GLN A 12 5.33 4.78 9.38
CA GLN A 12 5.21 6.21 9.65
C GLN A 12 3.77 6.70 9.44
N ILE A 13 3.14 6.26 8.36
CA ILE A 13 1.75 6.62 8.06
C ILE A 13 0.83 6.07 9.14
N VAL A 14 0.99 4.80 9.50
CA VAL A 14 0.16 4.17 10.55
C VAL A 14 0.32 4.90 11.88
N SER A 15 1.54 5.26 12.24
CA SER A 15 1.79 6.00 13.47
C SER A 15 1.04 7.34 13.49
N LEU A 16 1.05 8.05 12.36
CA LEU A 16 0.31 9.31 12.24
C LEU A 16 -1.19 9.10 12.35
N LEU A 17 -1.71 8.02 11.75
CA LEU A 17 -3.14 7.69 11.83
C LEU A 17 -3.54 7.31 13.25
N GLU A 18 -2.70 6.57 13.95
CA GLU A 18 -2.95 6.21 15.35
C GLU A 18 -2.99 7.45 16.25
N ASP A 19 -2.15 8.43 15.95
CA ASP A 19 -2.10 9.71 16.66
C ASP A 19 -3.19 10.68 16.19
N LYS A 20 -4.04 10.25 15.26
CA LYS A 20 -5.12 11.07 14.69
C LYS A 20 -4.59 12.32 13.98
N ARG A 21 -3.43 12.22 13.38
CA ARG A 21 -2.82 13.31 12.63
C ARG A 21 -3.09 13.11 11.14
N LEU A 22 -4.35 13.24 10.78
CA LEU A 22 -4.83 12.90 9.42
C LEU A 22 -4.16 13.75 8.34
N LYS A 23 -3.98 15.04 8.58
CA LYS A 23 -3.35 15.93 7.59
C LYS A 23 -1.95 15.44 7.22
N GLU A 24 -1.14 15.15 8.21
CA GLU A 24 0.23 14.68 8.00
C GLU A 24 0.23 13.27 7.39
N ALA A 25 -0.72 12.43 7.80
CA ALA A 25 -0.84 11.10 7.23
C ALA A 25 -1.17 11.17 5.74
N LEU A 26 -2.05 12.07 5.32
CA LEU A 26 -2.40 12.25 3.91
C LEU A 26 -1.20 12.73 3.09
N VAL A 27 -0.39 13.63 3.64
CA VAL A 27 0.82 14.08 2.96
C VAL A 27 1.81 12.94 2.79
N GLN A 28 2.02 12.15 3.83
CA GLN A 28 2.93 11.01 3.78
C GLN A 28 2.41 9.92 2.83
N LEU A 29 1.10 9.69 2.82
CA LEU A 29 0.49 8.71 1.93
C LEU A 29 0.61 9.13 0.47
N ASP A 30 0.44 10.42 0.18
CA ASP A 30 0.63 10.93 -1.17
C ASP A 30 2.06 10.65 -1.66
N ALA A 31 3.06 10.91 -0.83
CA ALA A 31 4.45 10.63 -1.15
C ALA A 31 4.69 9.12 -1.31
N PHE A 32 4.07 8.31 -0.46
CA PHE A 32 4.20 6.85 -0.51
C PHE A 32 3.60 6.30 -1.80
N LEU A 33 2.40 6.76 -2.15
CA LEU A 33 1.69 6.32 -3.35
C LEU A 33 2.37 6.81 -4.64
N TYR A 34 3.14 7.88 -4.54
CA TYR A 34 3.90 8.40 -5.69
C TYR A 34 4.85 7.37 -6.28
N ASN A 35 5.29 6.39 -5.48
CA ASN A 35 6.15 5.31 -5.94
C ASN A 35 5.41 4.27 -6.77
N SER A 36 4.10 4.39 -6.87
CA SER A 36 3.24 3.49 -7.62
C SER A 36 2.61 4.23 -8.79
N ASN A 37 2.28 3.49 -9.84
CA ASN A 37 1.56 4.02 -10.99
C ASN A 37 0.07 3.65 -10.95
N ASP A 38 -0.45 3.32 -9.78
CA ASP A 38 -1.83 2.89 -9.64
C ASP A 38 -2.78 4.10 -9.62
N TRP A 39 -3.51 4.26 -10.69
CA TRP A 39 -4.46 5.36 -10.85
C TRP A 39 -5.68 5.23 -9.95
N THR A 40 -6.11 4.00 -9.68
CA THR A 40 -7.28 3.75 -8.84
C THR A 40 -7.03 4.23 -7.41
N LEU A 41 -5.90 3.84 -6.84
CA LEU A 41 -5.53 4.27 -5.49
C LEU A 41 -5.30 5.78 -5.43
N ARG A 42 -4.69 6.34 -6.46
CA ARG A 42 -4.44 7.78 -6.53
C ARG A 42 -5.76 8.56 -6.58
N ASN A 43 -6.71 8.10 -7.37
CA ASN A 43 -8.03 8.73 -7.43
C ASN A 43 -8.76 8.65 -6.10
N ARG A 44 -8.67 7.51 -5.42
CA ARG A 44 -9.27 7.35 -4.09
C ARG A 44 -8.63 8.29 -3.07
N LEU A 45 -7.32 8.44 -3.12
CA LEU A 45 -6.63 9.38 -2.25
C LEU A 45 -7.08 10.82 -2.50
N GLU A 46 -7.21 11.21 -3.75
CA GLU A 46 -7.70 12.54 -4.11
C GLU A 46 -9.11 12.78 -3.56
N GLN A 47 -9.98 11.79 -3.64
CA GLN A 47 -11.33 11.87 -3.07
C GLN A 47 -11.29 12.09 -1.56
N ILE A 48 -10.40 11.38 -0.88
CA ILE A 48 -10.23 11.54 0.57
C ILE A 48 -9.71 12.94 0.89
N GLN A 49 -8.73 13.42 0.15
CA GLN A 49 -8.19 14.77 0.34
C GLN A 49 -9.25 15.84 0.13
N THR A 50 -10.07 15.66 -0.89
CA THR A 50 -11.19 16.57 -1.17
C THR A 50 -12.20 16.54 -0.03
N SER A 51 -12.58 15.37 0.44
CA SER A 51 -13.51 15.21 1.57
C SER A 51 -12.96 15.84 2.82
N TYR A 52 -11.67 15.71 3.06
CA TYR A 52 -11.02 16.35 4.21
C TYR A 52 -11.12 17.87 4.13
N GLN A 53 -10.87 18.44 2.97
CA GLN A 53 -10.98 19.88 2.76
C GLN A 53 -12.41 20.37 2.98
N TYR A 54 -13.40 19.63 2.49
CA TYR A 54 -14.81 19.95 2.74
C TYR A 54 -15.12 19.90 4.23
N MET A 55 -14.63 18.90 4.94
CA MET A 55 -14.83 18.80 6.37
C MET A 55 -14.30 20.03 7.09
N LEU A 56 -13.10 20.49 6.73
CA LEU A 56 -12.51 21.68 7.34
C LEU A 56 -13.35 22.92 7.07
N GLN A 57 -13.91 23.05 5.87
CA GLN A 57 -14.78 24.17 5.53
C GLN A 57 -16.08 24.12 6.34
N TYR A 58 -16.70 22.94 6.43
CA TYR A 58 -17.94 22.77 7.19
C TYR A 58 -17.73 23.02 8.68
N MET A 59 -16.57 22.68 9.22
CA MET A 59 -16.24 23.01 10.59
C MET A 59 -16.26 24.52 10.83
N LYS A 60 -15.76 25.30 9.87
CA LYS A 60 -15.81 26.77 9.95
C LYS A 60 -17.23 27.30 9.87
N LEU A 61 -18.13 26.56 9.21
CA LEU A 61 -19.54 26.93 9.05
C LEU A 61 -20.43 26.40 10.16
N GLY A 62 -19.86 25.74 11.17
CA GLY A 62 -20.62 25.27 12.32
C GLY A 62 -21.12 23.85 12.23
N MET A 63 -20.39 22.96 11.55
CA MET A 63 -20.75 21.55 11.52
C MET A 63 -20.86 20.99 12.94
N LYS A 64 -21.92 20.21 13.20
CA LYS A 64 -22.15 19.61 14.50
C LYS A 64 -21.12 18.55 14.84
N ASP A 65 -20.71 18.48 16.09
CA ASP A 65 -19.68 17.57 16.56
C ASP A 65 -19.91 16.10 16.22
N PRO A 66 -21.12 15.53 16.38
CA PRO A 66 -21.33 14.12 16.03
C PRO A 66 -21.07 13.84 14.55
N GLU A 67 -21.49 14.73 13.67
CA GLU A 67 -21.29 14.58 12.22
C GLU A 67 -19.81 14.69 11.86
N ARG A 68 -19.10 15.64 12.49
CA ARG A 68 -17.67 15.83 12.29
C ARG A 68 -16.89 14.60 12.74
N HIS A 69 -17.20 14.05 13.89
CA HIS A 69 -16.53 12.87 14.41
C HIS A 69 -16.76 11.65 13.52
N LYS A 70 -17.98 11.49 13.02
CA LYS A 70 -18.32 10.40 12.12
C LYS A 70 -17.52 10.50 10.82
N LEU A 71 -17.50 11.68 10.21
CA LEU A 71 -16.77 11.91 8.97
C LEU A 71 -15.27 11.72 9.18
N TYR A 72 -14.74 12.27 10.28
CA TYR A 72 -13.32 12.14 10.57
C TYR A 72 -12.89 10.68 10.73
N ARG A 73 -13.68 9.88 11.45
CA ARG A 73 -13.40 8.46 11.62
C ARG A 73 -13.45 7.72 10.29
N GLN A 74 -14.38 8.09 9.43
CA GLN A 74 -14.47 7.49 8.09
C GLN A 74 -13.23 7.83 7.27
N LEU A 75 -12.78 9.08 7.32
CA LEU A 75 -11.59 9.50 6.59
C LEU A 75 -10.33 8.80 7.10
N LEU A 76 -10.21 8.60 8.42
CA LEU A 76 -9.10 7.84 8.99
C LEU A 76 -9.10 6.40 8.48
N ALA A 77 -10.27 5.75 8.50
CA ALA A 77 -10.40 4.37 8.04
C ALA A 77 -10.06 4.24 6.56
N ASP A 78 -10.57 5.14 5.74
CA ASP A 78 -10.32 5.13 4.30
C ASP A 78 -8.85 5.37 3.99
N THR A 79 -8.22 6.28 4.72
CA THR A 79 -6.79 6.58 4.56
C THR A 79 -5.95 5.36 4.94
N TRP A 80 -6.31 4.70 6.02
CA TRP A 80 -5.61 3.49 6.47
C TRP A 80 -5.71 2.38 5.42
N GLU A 81 -6.90 2.21 4.86
CA GLU A 81 -7.12 1.20 3.82
C GLU A 81 -6.23 1.47 2.60
N ILE A 82 -6.13 2.71 2.15
CA ILE A 82 -5.27 3.06 1.02
C ILE A 82 -3.80 2.79 1.37
N ALA A 83 -3.38 3.12 2.58
CA ALA A 83 -2.02 2.84 3.02
C ALA A 83 -1.71 1.34 2.98
N ASP A 84 -2.64 0.51 3.44
CA ASP A 84 -2.49 -0.95 3.38
C ASP A 84 -2.40 -1.45 1.94
N GLN A 85 -3.29 -0.98 1.09
CA GLN A 85 -3.30 -1.40 -0.32
C GLN A 85 -2.04 -0.94 -1.05
N THR A 86 -1.55 0.25 -0.75
CA THR A 86 -0.32 0.76 -1.34
C THR A 86 0.87 -0.08 -0.92
N ARG A 87 0.95 -0.44 0.35
CA ARG A 87 2.01 -1.30 0.85
C ARG A 87 2.01 -2.64 0.13
N ILE A 88 0.84 -3.26 0.05
CA ILE A 88 0.69 -4.56 -0.63
C ILE A 88 1.12 -4.45 -2.08
N LEU A 89 0.66 -3.42 -2.77
CA LEU A 89 0.98 -3.21 -4.18
C LEU A 89 2.48 -3.03 -4.40
N LEU A 90 3.14 -2.21 -3.58
CA LEU A 90 4.57 -1.96 -3.75
C LEU A 90 5.41 -3.19 -3.41
N LEU A 91 5.03 -3.95 -2.40
CA LEU A 91 5.71 -5.22 -2.08
C LEU A 91 5.51 -6.24 -3.20
N ASP A 92 4.34 -6.26 -3.79
CA ASP A 92 4.00 -7.13 -4.90
C ASP A 92 4.84 -6.81 -6.13
N GLU A 93 5.02 -5.54 -6.43
CA GLU A 93 5.86 -5.10 -7.54
C GLU A 93 7.32 -5.55 -7.37
N ILE A 94 7.85 -5.48 -6.16
CA ILE A 94 9.20 -5.94 -5.86
C ILE A 94 9.31 -7.45 -6.08
N SER A 95 8.35 -8.21 -5.58
CA SER A 95 8.35 -9.66 -5.75
C SER A 95 8.29 -10.06 -7.21
N THR A 96 7.43 -9.40 -7.97
CA THR A 96 7.28 -9.65 -9.40
C THR A 96 8.57 -9.32 -10.14
N HIS A 97 9.17 -8.19 -9.84
CA HIS A 97 10.43 -7.79 -10.47
C HIS A 97 11.55 -8.77 -10.15
N TYR A 98 11.66 -9.21 -8.92
CA TYR A 98 12.65 -10.19 -8.50
C TYR A 98 12.46 -11.50 -9.26
N TYR A 99 11.22 -11.96 -9.38
CA TYR A 99 10.88 -13.19 -10.07
C TYR A 99 11.28 -13.12 -11.55
N HIS A 100 10.97 -12.01 -12.21
CA HIS A 100 11.35 -11.82 -13.60
C HIS A 100 12.87 -11.79 -13.78
N SER A 101 13.57 -11.20 -12.83
CA SER A 101 15.02 -11.16 -12.84
C SER A 101 15.63 -12.57 -12.76
N LEU A 102 15.07 -13.42 -11.91
CA LEU A 102 15.48 -14.81 -11.80
C LEU A 102 15.26 -15.57 -13.12
N ARG A 103 14.16 -15.31 -13.78
CA ARG A 103 13.82 -15.95 -15.05
C ARG A 103 14.71 -15.49 -16.20
N ARG A 104 15.14 -14.23 -16.16
CA ARG A 104 15.98 -13.68 -17.24
C ARG A 104 17.40 -14.18 -17.20
N ASN A 105 17.93 -14.43 -16.02
CA ASN A 105 19.34 -14.74 -15.81
C ASN A 105 19.53 -16.03 -15.01
N PRO A 106 18.99 -17.16 -15.47
CA PRO A 106 19.08 -18.40 -14.71
C PRO A 106 20.52 -18.86 -14.49
N ASN A 107 21.42 -18.51 -15.41
CA ASN A 107 22.83 -18.94 -15.32
C ASN A 107 23.62 -18.16 -14.26
N GLN A 108 23.10 -17.07 -13.77
CA GLN A 108 23.73 -16.24 -12.75
C GLN A 108 23.38 -16.67 -11.35
N LEU A 109 22.46 -17.61 -11.22
CA LEU A 109 21.97 -18.06 -9.93
C LEU A 109 22.67 -19.34 -9.52
N PRO A 110 23.11 -19.46 -8.26
CA PRO A 110 23.63 -20.73 -7.75
C PRO A 110 22.55 -21.79 -7.82
N LYS A 111 22.88 -22.95 -8.36
CA LYS A 111 21.88 -24.00 -8.59
C LYS A 111 21.13 -24.42 -7.34
N ALA A 112 21.84 -24.61 -6.24
CA ALA A 112 21.22 -24.99 -4.98
C ALA A 112 20.34 -23.88 -4.41
N TYR A 113 20.66 -22.65 -4.72
CA TYR A 113 19.93 -21.48 -4.29
C TYR A 113 18.64 -21.28 -5.10
N ASP A 114 18.73 -21.55 -6.40
CA ASP A 114 17.64 -21.31 -7.32
C ASP A 114 16.35 -21.99 -6.92
N LEU A 115 16.40 -23.30 -6.75
CA LEU A 115 15.22 -24.06 -6.42
C LEU A 115 14.61 -23.59 -5.09
N SER A 116 15.48 -23.35 -4.13
CA SER A 116 15.05 -22.93 -2.80
C SER A 116 14.40 -21.55 -2.82
N ALA A 117 14.99 -20.62 -3.56
CA ALA A 117 14.48 -19.26 -3.64
C ALA A 117 13.16 -19.20 -4.42
N GLN A 118 13.12 -19.87 -5.58
CA GLN A 118 11.91 -19.92 -6.38
C GLN A 118 10.78 -20.60 -5.64
N GLN A 119 11.06 -21.68 -4.97
CA GLN A 119 10.08 -22.42 -4.21
C GLN A 119 9.52 -21.57 -3.08
N ARG A 120 10.36 -20.84 -2.39
CA ARG A 120 9.89 -19.95 -1.32
C ARG A 120 9.02 -18.83 -1.82
N ILE A 121 9.35 -18.26 -2.98
CA ILE A 121 8.52 -17.23 -3.59
C ILE A 121 7.15 -17.78 -3.95
N LEU A 122 7.14 -18.92 -4.61
CA LEU A 122 5.90 -19.56 -5.06
C LEU A 122 5.05 -20.04 -3.87
N GLU A 123 5.67 -20.60 -2.86
CA GLU A 123 4.99 -21.05 -1.65
C GLU A 123 4.43 -19.88 -0.86
N GLY A 124 5.17 -18.77 -0.78
CA GLY A 124 4.69 -17.56 -0.12
C GLY A 124 3.42 -17.05 -0.75
N PHE A 125 3.37 -17.03 -2.07
CA PHE A 125 2.16 -16.63 -2.77
C PHE A 125 1.02 -17.64 -2.59
N SER A 126 1.37 -18.91 -2.58
CA SER A 126 0.41 -19.98 -2.38
C SER A 126 -0.21 -19.90 -0.99
N ASP A 127 0.59 -19.68 0.01
CA ASP A 127 0.15 -19.64 1.40
C ASP A 127 -0.64 -18.39 1.72
N GLU A 128 -0.18 -17.25 1.23
CA GLU A 128 -0.78 -15.96 1.59
C GLU A 128 -1.93 -15.57 0.70
N MET A 129 -1.73 -15.75 -0.57
CA MET A 129 -2.66 -15.27 -1.59
C MET A 129 -3.36 -16.41 -2.24
N ALA A 130 -3.14 -17.56 -1.71
CA ALA A 130 -3.60 -18.79 -2.28
C ALA A 130 -3.13 -18.91 -3.72
N VAL A 131 -3.69 -19.88 -4.33
CA VAL A 131 -3.41 -20.20 -5.71
C VAL A 131 -3.78 -19.04 -6.65
N SER A 132 -4.71 -18.20 -6.25
CA SER A 132 -5.13 -17.10 -7.11
C SER A 132 -4.00 -16.13 -7.44
N GLN A 133 -3.23 -15.74 -6.44
CA GLN A 133 -2.10 -14.89 -6.71
C GLN A 133 -0.96 -15.66 -7.36
N LEU A 134 -0.74 -16.87 -6.93
CA LEU A 134 0.22 -17.73 -7.57
C LEU A 134 -0.15 -17.94 -9.03
N ALA A 135 -1.41 -18.14 -9.33
CA ALA A 135 -1.88 -18.23 -10.69
C ALA A 135 -1.67 -16.94 -11.47
N ASN A 136 -1.85 -15.80 -10.83
CA ASN A 136 -1.53 -14.50 -11.44
C ASN A 136 -0.05 -14.34 -11.70
N TYR A 137 0.77 -14.81 -10.80
CA TYR A 137 2.22 -14.78 -10.96
C TYR A 137 2.73 -15.84 -11.86
N GLN A 138 2.04 -16.87 -12.00
CA GLN A 138 2.40 -18.03 -12.76
C GLN A 138 1.68 -18.10 -14.05
N GLY A 139 0.67 -17.65 -13.96
CA GLY A 139 -0.03 -17.35 -15.11
C GLY A 139 0.77 -16.32 -15.43
N LEU A 140 1.10 -16.43 -14.65
CA LEU A 140 1.84 -15.87 -13.70
C LEU A 140 1.92 -14.84 -14.46
#